data_3c2707ff2c88af611c9907d07961269c
#
_entry.id   3c2707ff2c88af611c9907d07961269c
#
_cell.length_a   1.000
_cell.length_b   1.000
_cell.length_c   1.000
_cell.angle_alpha   90.00
_cell.angle_beta   90.00
_cell.angle_gamma   90.00
#
_symmetry.space_group_name_H-M   'P 1'
#
loop_
_entity.id
_entity.type
_entity.pdbx_description
1 polymer ?
#
loop_
_entity_poly.entity_id
_entity_poly.type
_entity_poly.pdbx_seq_one_letter_code
_entity_poly.pdbx_strand_id
1 'polypeptide(L)'
;MLSGENETVNFTCRMQTKYDETWQYCNVIGVPFEQDENGNTIRFTGFRQNISKLHRLNEELKERNYKMELTFKTVGMSYWDFDVTGRKFTAFNDPVNDYHPETPIDVDQYLSAAHPDDRELVRKYFEGMIEGKEQEFNFQYRSKTKWNKEWQTLIITGIQVERDKRGKIIRYTGIGFNNTKWEKMAQELKILKDKAELSDRLKSAFLANMSHEIRTPLNAIVGFSGLMVNCDDPEEKAEYMEIIESNNDLLLRLINDILDLSKIESGILERKREKFNLAKVSGELYTMIQPKITNPEVEFILGNSGPDCWIFLDRNRLKQVWMNFLTNAVKCTHSGHIKMGYSLENGGIKVYVEDSGVGIPYEVQNRVFGRFQKLNEFAQGTGLGLAISRAIIEGAGGEIGFTSTPGVGSTFWAWIPCDVSMQENIDPKATPQPTQTQETVSLNHSISLKGINGKDLQILIAEDNDSNYSLVKHILKEYQITRVVNGVEAVEKVRDEEFDIVLMDMKMPIMGGLEATRKIRELNPIIPIIALTANAFDADRVSAMEAGCNAFLTKPLKKEELLELFSFKL
;
A
#
# COMPACT_ATOMS: atom_id res chain seq x y z
N MET A 1 -6.24 10.07 79.31
CA MET A 1 -7.16 8.96 79.05
C MET A 1 -7.50 8.23 80.34
N LEU A 2 -7.96 8.90 81.31
CA LEU A 2 -8.51 8.29 82.53
C LEU A 2 -9.64 9.21 82.97
N SER A 3 -10.65 9.36 82.13
CA SER A 3 -11.95 9.88 82.57
C SER A 3 -12.70 8.74 83.19
N GLY A 4 -13.12 8.86 84.43
CA GLY A 4 -13.64 7.82 85.29
C GLY A 4 -14.96 7.17 84.90
N GLU A 5 -15.27 7.03 83.62
CA GLU A 5 -16.53 6.48 83.12
C GLU A 5 -16.43 5.08 82.48
N ASN A 6 -15.24 4.48 82.39
CA ASN A 6 -15.15 3.12 81.81
C ASN A 6 -14.95 2.06 82.84
N GLU A 7 -15.93 1.17 82.98
CA GLU A 7 -15.89 -0.05 83.83
C GLU A 7 -14.82 -1.05 83.37
N THR A 8 -14.30 -0.90 82.13
CA THR A 8 -13.27 -1.80 81.57
C THR A 8 -12.35 -1.07 80.63
N VAL A 9 -11.05 -1.33 80.68
CA VAL A 9 -10.04 -0.83 79.75
C VAL A 9 -9.65 -2.00 78.84
N ASN A 10 -9.80 -1.79 77.55
CA ASN A 10 -9.37 -2.76 76.54
C ASN A 10 -8.65 -2.05 75.40
N PHE A 11 -7.34 -2.30 75.21
CA PHE A 11 -6.55 -1.70 74.16
C PHE A 11 -5.42 -2.61 73.71
N THR A 12 -5.01 -2.43 72.49
CA THR A 12 -3.87 -3.13 71.89
C THR A 12 -2.68 -2.17 71.82
N CYS A 13 -1.52 -2.63 72.28
CA CYS A 13 -0.28 -1.84 72.27
C CYS A 13 0.95 -2.70 71.91
N ARG A 14 2.01 -2.07 71.53
CA ARG A 14 3.31 -2.73 71.36
C ARG A 14 4.08 -2.61 72.68
N MET A 15 4.61 -3.70 73.17
CA MET A 15 5.38 -3.77 74.42
C MET A 15 6.66 -4.59 74.25
N GLN A 16 7.72 -4.15 74.89
CA GLN A 16 8.96 -4.88 74.98
C GLN A 16 9.12 -5.39 76.41
N THR A 17 9.53 -6.63 76.57
CA THR A 17 9.73 -7.19 77.91
C THR A 17 11.21 -7.06 78.33
N LYS A 18 11.47 -7.06 79.62
CA LYS A 18 12.84 -6.93 80.17
C LYS A 18 13.76 -8.07 79.72
N TYR A 19 13.20 -9.20 79.27
CA TYR A 19 13.93 -10.41 78.87
C TYR A 19 13.93 -10.69 77.37
N ASP A 20 13.17 -9.89 76.59
CA ASP A 20 13.03 -10.06 75.15
C ASP A 20 13.08 -8.66 74.52
N GLU A 21 14.11 -8.38 73.75
CA GLU A 21 14.31 -7.11 73.05
C GLU A 21 13.38 -6.89 71.88
N THR A 22 12.57 -7.90 71.54
CA THR A 22 11.60 -7.80 70.47
C THR A 22 10.31 -7.14 70.90
N TRP A 23 9.76 -6.29 70.00
CA TRP A 23 8.44 -5.69 70.21
C TRP A 23 7.32 -6.72 70.00
N GLN A 24 6.51 -6.90 71.04
CA GLN A 24 5.37 -7.78 71.02
C GLN A 24 4.05 -6.99 70.99
N TYR A 25 3.09 -7.45 70.17
CA TYR A 25 1.75 -6.93 70.22
C TYR A 25 0.99 -7.59 71.38
N CYS A 26 0.44 -6.77 72.25
CA CYS A 26 -0.27 -7.24 73.42
C CYS A 26 -1.67 -6.59 73.44
N ASN A 27 -2.67 -7.40 73.72
CA ASN A 27 -3.97 -6.91 74.13
C ASN A 27 -3.99 -6.86 75.67
N VAL A 28 -4.33 -5.68 76.20
CA VAL A 28 -4.41 -5.42 77.63
C VAL A 28 -5.84 -5.15 78.02
N ILE A 29 -6.35 -5.98 78.91
CA ILE A 29 -7.70 -5.82 79.42
C ILE A 29 -7.60 -5.62 80.94
N GLY A 30 -8.12 -4.49 81.42
CA GLY A 30 -8.11 -4.11 82.79
C GLY A 30 -9.51 -3.75 83.28
N VAL A 31 -9.82 -4.15 84.51
CA VAL A 31 -11.02 -3.74 85.20
C VAL A 31 -10.66 -2.89 86.42
N PRO A 32 -11.46 -1.93 86.80
CA PRO A 32 -11.22 -1.14 88.01
C PRO A 32 -11.31 -2.02 89.21
N PHE A 33 -10.34 -1.97 90.10
CA PHE A 33 -10.23 -2.76 91.30
C PHE A 33 -10.46 -1.95 92.58
N GLU A 34 -10.05 -0.68 92.55
CA GLU A 34 -10.11 0.24 93.64
C GLU A 34 -10.51 1.62 93.18
N GLN A 35 -11.44 2.30 93.87
CA GLN A 35 -11.89 3.67 93.55
C GLN A 35 -11.69 4.59 94.76
N ASP A 36 -11.49 5.90 94.51
CA ASP A 36 -11.40 6.94 95.51
C ASP A 36 -12.81 7.30 96.07
N GLU A 37 -12.88 8.19 97.05
CA GLU A 37 -14.09 8.68 97.63
C GLU A 37 -14.99 9.45 96.64
N ASN A 38 -14.47 9.84 95.51
CA ASN A 38 -15.16 10.55 94.41
C ASN A 38 -15.59 9.62 93.25
N GLY A 39 -15.34 8.26 93.41
CA GLY A 39 -15.67 7.30 92.36
C GLY A 39 -14.64 7.17 91.23
N ASN A 40 -13.50 7.82 91.32
CA ASN A 40 -12.43 7.73 90.30
C ASN A 40 -11.60 6.44 90.53
N THR A 41 -11.35 5.70 89.49
CA THR A 41 -10.55 4.47 89.58
C THR A 41 -9.11 4.76 89.87
N ILE A 42 -8.63 4.31 91.08
CA ILE A 42 -7.23 4.48 91.50
C ILE A 42 -6.37 3.27 91.13
N ARG A 43 -7.02 2.09 90.94
CA ARG A 43 -6.27 0.88 90.68
C ARG A 43 -7.05 -0.03 89.72
N PHE A 44 -6.31 -0.57 88.73
CA PHE A 44 -6.82 -1.52 87.77
C PHE A 44 -6.15 -2.88 88.05
N THR A 45 -6.92 -3.92 87.89
CA THR A 45 -6.38 -5.28 87.76
C THR A 45 -6.74 -5.84 86.43
N GLY A 46 -5.89 -6.66 85.85
CA GLY A 46 -6.13 -7.16 84.54
C GLY A 46 -5.09 -8.19 84.04
N PHE A 47 -5.26 -8.60 82.83
CA PHE A 47 -4.32 -9.52 82.21
C PHE A 47 -3.85 -8.97 80.84
N ARG A 48 -2.74 -9.48 80.44
CA ARG A 48 -2.10 -9.16 79.14
C ARG A 48 -2.02 -10.46 78.35
N GLN A 49 -2.49 -10.39 77.11
CA GLN A 49 -2.39 -11.49 76.14
C GLN A 49 -1.42 -11.07 75.02
N ASN A 50 -0.42 -11.92 74.75
CA ASN A 50 0.45 -11.73 73.62
C ASN A 50 -0.31 -12.15 72.32
N ILE A 51 -0.56 -11.18 71.44
CA ILE A 51 -1.29 -11.39 70.17
C ILE A 51 -0.36 -11.23 68.96
N SER A 52 0.97 -11.23 69.13
CA SER A 52 1.92 -10.98 68.04
C SER A 52 1.77 -12.00 66.90
N LYS A 53 1.54 -13.29 67.24
CA LYS A 53 1.29 -14.32 66.21
C LYS A 53 0.02 -14.07 65.45
N LEU A 54 -1.06 -13.70 66.13
CA LEU A 54 -2.35 -13.40 65.53
C LEU A 54 -2.22 -12.13 64.63
N HIS A 55 -1.56 -11.09 65.14
CA HIS A 55 -1.32 -9.86 64.39
C HIS A 55 -0.53 -10.14 63.12
N ARG A 56 0.57 -10.90 63.19
CA ARG A 56 1.38 -11.27 62.03
C ARG A 56 0.58 -12.07 61.01
N LEU A 57 -0.17 -13.09 61.44
CA LEU A 57 -1.02 -13.87 60.54
C LEU A 57 -2.08 -13.02 59.85
N ASN A 58 -2.65 -12.06 60.58
CA ASN A 58 -3.63 -11.15 59.99
C ASN A 58 -3.01 -10.20 58.95
N GLU A 59 -1.81 -9.69 59.21
CA GLU A 59 -1.11 -8.87 58.23
C GLU A 59 -0.65 -9.68 56.99
N GLU A 60 -0.16 -10.90 57.19
CA GLU A 60 0.17 -11.82 56.09
C GLU A 60 -1.08 -12.15 55.25
N LEU A 61 -2.23 -12.34 55.88
CA LEU A 61 -3.50 -12.58 55.21
C LEU A 61 -3.95 -11.34 54.40
N LYS A 62 -3.85 -10.15 54.98
CA LYS A 62 -4.17 -8.89 54.30
C LYS A 62 -3.28 -8.67 53.06
N GLU A 63 -1.97 -8.90 53.22
CA GLU A 63 -1.02 -8.77 52.12
C GLU A 63 -1.34 -9.78 51.01
N ARG A 64 -1.64 -11.02 51.34
CA ARG A 64 -2.01 -12.05 50.39
C ARG A 64 -3.31 -11.69 49.66
N ASN A 65 -4.33 -11.23 50.38
CA ASN A 65 -5.59 -10.78 49.79
C ASN A 65 -5.38 -9.61 48.85
N TYR A 66 -4.60 -8.61 49.26
CA TYR A 66 -4.27 -7.47 48.41
C TYR A 66 -3.54 -7.89 47.12
N LYS A 67 -2.55 -8.78 47.21
CA LYS A 67 -1.86 -9.32 46.04
C LYS A 67 -2.83 -10.07 45.11
N MET A 68 -3.75 -10.84 45.66
CA MET A 68 -4.74 -11.57 44.90
C MET A 68 -5.72 -10.62 44.18
N GLU A 69 -6.24 -9.61 44.89
CA GLU A 69 -7.10 -8.56 44.30
C GLU A 69 -6.41 -7.81 43.18
N LEU A 70 -5.14 -7.42 43.38
CA LEU A 70 -4.37 -6.75 42.36
C LEU A 70 -4.16 -7.63 41.11
N THR A 71 -3.91 -8.92 41.32
CA THR A 71 -3.79 -9.89 40.22
C THR A 71 -5.07 -10.00 39.40
N PHE A 72 -6.20 -10.20 40.07
CA PHE A 72 -7.50 -10.27 39.39
C PHE A 72 -7.84 -8.98 38.64
N LYS A 73 -7.62 -7.84 39.27
CA LYS A 73 -7.85 -6.55 38.65
C LYS A 73 -6.96 -6.31 37.40
N THR A 74 -5.67 -6.68 37.48
CA THR A 74 -4.70 -6.49 36.39
C THR A 74 -5.04 -7.38 35.19
N VAL A 75 -5.47 -8.61 35.43
CA VAL A 75 -5.83 -9.58 34.37
C VAL A 75 -7.27 -9.41 33.90
N GLY A 76 -8.08 -8.60 34.56
CA GLY A 76 -9.49 -8.41 34.25
C GLY A 76 -10.36 -9.62 34.59
N MET A 77 -10.01 -10.32 35.68
CA MET A 77 -10.77 -11.45 36.19
C MET A 77 -11.63 -11.02 37.39
N SER A 78 -12.80 -11.61 37.49
CA SER A 78 -13.65 -11.61 38.70
C SER A 78 -13.58 -12.96 39.37
N TYR A 79 -13.79 -12.99 40.67
CA TYR A 79 -14.12 -14.24 41.35
C TYR A 79 -15.57 -14.20 41.87
N TRP A 80 -16.19 -15.34 41.98
CA TRP A 80 -17.59 -15.43 42.36
C TRP A 80 -17.85 -16.63 43.24
N ASP A 81 -18.89 -16.48 44.06
CA ASP A 81 -19.46 -17.52 44.90
C ASP A 81 -20.94 -17.72 44.57
N PHE A 82 -21.39 -18.97 44.59
CA PHE A 82 -22.79 -19.32 44.44
C PHE A 82 -23.26 -20.18 45.62
N ASP A 83 -24.16 -19.62 46.44
CA ASP A 83 -24.88 -20.35 47.48
C ASP A 83 -26.07 -21.07 46.84
N VAL A 84 -25.97 -22.39 46.77
CA VAL A 84 -27.00 -23.28 46.21
C VAL A 84 -28.29 -23.22 47.01
N THR A 85 -28.17 -23.12 48.34
CA THR A 85 -29.32 -23.15 49.28
C THR A 85 -30.14 -21.87 49.17
N GLY A 86 -29.47 -20.75 49.20
CA GLY A 86 -30.09 -19.43 49.06
C GLY A 86 -30.37 -19.02 47.62
N ARG A 87 -29.88 -19.79 46.62
CA ARG A 87 -29.91 -19.46 45.19
C ARG A 87 -29.32 -18.08 44.88
N LYS A 88 -28.25 -17.71 45.60
CA LYS A 88 -27.63 -16.39 45.51
C LYS A 88 -26.24 -16.45 44.91
N PHE A 89 -26.00 -15.61 43.95
CA PHE A 89 -24.73 -15.42 43.29
C PHE A 89 -24.08 -14.11 43.79
N THR A 90 -22.83 -14.18 44.20
CA THR A 90 -22.04 -13.02 44.62
C THR A 90 -20.79 -12.96 43.77
N ALA A 91 -20.57 -11.85 43.09
CA ALA A 91 -19.37 -11.62 42.29
C ALA A 91 -18.51 -10.53 42.92
N PHE A 92 -17.21 -10.74 42.89
CA PHE A 92 -16.22 -9.81 43.42
C PHE A 92 -15.27 -9.40 42.29
N ASN A 93 -14.90 -8.13 42.25
CA ASN A 93 -14.05 -7.56 41.18
C ASN A 93 -14.59 -7.84 39.78
N ASP A 94 -15.91 -7.79 39.59
CA ASP A 94 -16.52 -8.03 38.30
C ASP A 94 -16.31 -6.79 37.38
N PRO A 95 -15.45 -6.87 36.37
CA PRO A 95 -15.19 -5.74 35.48
C PRO A 95 -16.36 -5.45 34.54
N VAL A 96 -17.35 -6.33 34.51
CA VAL A 96 -18.51 -6.24 33.60
C VAL A 96 -19.73 -5.71 34.32
N ASN A 97 -19.93 -6.16 35.56
CA ASN A 97 -21.06 -5.81 36.42
C ASN A 97 -20.52 -4.95 37.56
N ASP A 98 -20.81 -3.67 37.53
CA ASP A 98 -20.51 -2.73 38.62
C ASP A 98 -21.44 -3.02 39.83
N TYR A 99 -21.55 -4.34 40.19
CA TYR A 99 -22.22 -4.74 41.39
C TYR A 99 -21.33 -4.40 42.58
N HIS A 100 -21.89 -3.71 43.56
CA HIS A 100 -21.22 -3.58 44.85
C HIS A 100 -20.79 -4.99 45.30
N PRO A 101 -19.54 -5.19 45.66
CA PRO A 101 -18.95 -6.55 45.86
C PRO A 101 -19.59 -7.39 46.93
N GLU A 102 -20.64 -6.92 47.57
CA GLU A 102 -21.27 -7.58 48.71
C GLU A 102 -22.79 -7.81 48.55
N THR A 103 -23.38 -7.42 47.41
CA THR A 103 -24.82 -7.62 47.24
C THR A 103 -25.09 -8.88 46.41
N PRO A 104 -25.56 -9.96 47.04
CA PRO A 104 -25.93 -11.18 46.32
C PRO A 104 -27.10 -10.93 45.36
N ILE A 105 -27.02 -11.45 44.17
CA ILE A 105 -28.09 -11.38 43.15
C ILE A 105 -28.75 -12.72 42.96
N ASP A 106 -30.02 -12.73 42.59
CA ASP A 106 -30.75 -13.95 42.26
C ASP A 106 -30.33 -14.46 40.84
N VAL A 107 -30.49 -15.78 40.64
CA VAL A 107 -30.21 -16.43 39.35
C VAL A 107 -30.97 -15.80 38.19
N ASP A 108 -32.24 -15.43 38.41
CA ASP A 108 -33.06 -14.79 37.36
C ASP A 108 -32.53 -13.38 36.96
N GLN A 109 -32.02 -12.65 37.91
CA GLN A 109 -31.38 -11.35 37.65
C GLN A 109 -30.07 -11.56 36.87
N TYR A 110 -29.28 -12.56 37.20
CA TYR A 110 -28.08 -12.93 36.47
C TYR A 110 -28.39 -13.33 35.01
N LEU A 111 -29.41 -14.20 34.81
CA LEU A 111 -29.89 -14.64 33.51
C LEU A 111 -30.39 -13.46 32.64
N SER A 112 -30.96 -12.42 33.27
CA SER A 112 -31.45 -11.26 32.54
C SER A 112 -30.33 -10.47 31.82
N ALA A 113 -29.13 -10.51 32.38
CA ALA A 113 -27.94 -9.87 31.81
C ALA A 113 -27.33 -10.66 30.64
N ALA A 114 -27.63 -11.96 30.52
CA ALA A 114 -27.13 -12.80 29.44
C ALA A 114 -27.82 -12.51 28.10
N HIS A 115 -27.07 -12.69 27.00
CA HIS A 115 -27.63 -12.58 25.67
C HIS A 115 -28.83 -13.53 25.48
N PRO A 116 -29.90 -13.09 24.79
CA PRO A 116 -31.09 -13.94 24.61
C PRO A 116 -30.80 -15.37 24.16
N ASP A 117 -29.90 -15.51 23.16
CA ASP A 117 -29.53 -16.83 22.62
C ASP A 117 -28.73 -17.70 23.61
N ASP A 118 -28.02 -17.08 24.56
CA ASP A 118 -27.14 -17.78 25.50
C ASP A 118 -27.85 -18.09 26.83
N ARG A 119 -29.03 -17.52 27.07
CA ARG A 119 -29.79 -17.69 28.34
C ARG A 119 -30.09 -19.13 28.70
N GLU A 120 -30.44 -19.94 27.72
CA GLU A 120 -30.74 -21.35 27.94
C GLU A 120 -29.50 -22.14 28.34
N LEU A 121 -28.35 -21.82 27.73
CA LEU A 121 -27.06 -22.39 28.12
C LEU A 121 -26.73 -22.04 29.58
N VAL A 122 -26.81 -20.77 29.93
CA VAL A 122 -26.50 -20.27 31.28
C VAL A 122 -27.46 -20.89 32.29
N ARG A 123 -28.77 -20.98 31.98
CA ARG A 123 -29.78 -21.63 32.83
C ARG A 123 -29.44 -23.09 33.11
N LYS A 124 -29.08 -23.85 32.08
CA LYS A 124 -28.71 -25.27 32.20
C LYS A 124 -27.55 -25.48 33.19
N TYR A 125 -26.53 -24.60 33.14
CA TYR A 125 -25.43 -24.70 34.11
C TYR A 125 -25.86 -24.38 35.53
N PHE A 126 -26.71 -23.36 35.76
CA PHE A 126 -27.26 -23.09 37.10
C PHE A 126 -28.13 -24.23 37.63
N GLU A 127 -28.96 -24.83 36.80
CA GLU A 127 -29.76 -25.99 37.15
C GLU A 127 -28.88 -27.18 37.50
N GLY A 128 -27.82 -27.45 36.73
CA GLY A 128 -26.82 -28.48 37.02
C GLY A 128 -26.11 -28.28 38.37
N MET A 129 -25.76 -27.02 38.69
CA MET A 129 -25.21 -26.66 40.01
C MET A 129 -26.21 -26.87 41.15
N ILE A 130 -27.47 -26.47 40.98
CA ILE A 130 -28.52 -26.61 41.99
C ILE A 130 -28.84 -28.10 42.24
N GLU A 131 -28.82 -28.91 41.18
CA GLU A 131 -29.04 -30.35 41.27
C GLU A 131 -27.81 -31.11 41.80
N GLY A 132 -26.66 -30.46 41.85
CA GLY A 132 -25.39 -31.05 42.30
C GLY A 132 -24.80 -32.06 41.33
N LYS A 133 -25.15 -31.96 40.05
CA LYS A 133 -24.64 -32.84 38.98
C LYS A 133 -23.24 -32.44 38.49
N GLU A 134 -22.93 -31.15 38.53
CA GLU A 134 -21.66 -30.60 38.05
C GLU A 134 -20.68 -30.46 39.23
N GLN A 135 -19.50 -31.06 39.13
CA GLN A 135 -18.44 -30.87 40.12
C GLN A 135 -17.53 -29.70 39.77
N GLU A 136 -17.29 -29.57 38.47
CA GLU A 136 -16.59 -28.45 37.85
C GLU A 136 -17.27 -28.11 36.54
N PHE A 137 -17.17 -26.86 36.09
CA PHE A 137 -17.72 -26.44 34.83
C PHE A 137 -16.90 -25.29 34.23
N ASN A 138 -16.95 -25.20 32.90
CA ASN A 138 -16.38 -24.13 32.13
C ASN A 138 -17.30 -23.85 30.93
N PHE A 139 -17.80 -22.64 30.84
CA PHE A 139 -18.62 -22.23 29.70
C PHE A 139 -18.42 -20.76 29.36
N GLN A 140 -18.75 -20.42 28.14
CA GLN A 140 -18.65 -19.06 27.59
C GLN A 140 -20.05 -18.59 27.24
N TYR A 141 -20.33 -17.32 27.53
CA TYR A 141 -21.60 -16.70 27.16
C TYR A 141 -21.40 -15.18 26.97
N ARG A 142 -22.34 -14.57 26.27
CA ARG A 142 -22.36 -13.10 26.09
C ARG A 142 -23.20 -12.47 27.20
N SER A 143 -22.66 -11.45 27.84
CA SER A 143 -23.32 -10.68 28.88
C SER A 143 -23.27 -9.20 28.58
N LYS A 144 -24.25 -8.46 29.12
CA LYS A 144 -24.39 -7.01 28.94
C LYS A 144 -24.80 -6.41 30.28
N THR A 145 -24.09 -5.34 30.65
CA THR A 145 -24.40 -4.63 31.89
C THR A 145 -25.33 -3.43 31.68
N LYS A 146 -25.88 -2.91 32.74
CA LYS A 146 -26.68 -1.70 32.73
C LYS A 146 -25.90 -0.49 32.20
N TRP A 147 -24.58 -0.50 32.37
CA TRP A 147 -23.65 0.60 32.03
C TRP A 147 -22.97 0.40 30.69
N ASN A 148 -22.72 -0.84 30.31
CA ASN A 148 -22.12 -1.17 29.02
C ASN A 148 -23.20 -1.72 28.08
N LYS A 149 -23.50 -0.94 27.03
CA LYS A 149 -24.51 -1.31 26.03
C LYS A 149 -24.01 -2.35 25.02
N GLU A 150 -22.71 -2.61 24.99
CA GLU A 150 -22.12 -3.63 24.11
C GLU A 150 -22.12 -4.99 24.78
N TRP A 151 -22.34 -6.04 23.98
CA TRP A 151 -22.21 -7.41 24.42
C TRP A 151 -20.75 -7.76 24.69
N GLN A 152 -20.49 -8.33 25.86
CA GLN A 152 -19.18 -8.78 26.28
C GLN A 152 -19.18 -10.30 26.40
N THR A 153 -18.11 -10.93 25.94
CA THR A 153 -17.93 -12.38 26.04
C THR A 153 -17.25 -12.71 27.34
N LEU A 154 -17.93 -13.48 28.20
CA LEU A 154 -17.44 -13.96 29.49
C LEU A 154 -17.15 -15.45 29.44
N ILE A 155 -16.01 -15.85 29.97
CA ILE A 155 -15.68 -17.24 30.27
C ILE A 155 -15.85 -17.42 31.77
N ILE A 156 -16.69 -18.37 32.18
CA ILE A 156 -16.96 -18.68 33.56
C ILE A 156 -16.47 -20.10 33.87
N THR A 157 -15.60 -20.19 34.85
CA THR A 157 -15.11 -21.48 35.35
C THR A 157 -15.43 -21.59 36.83
N GLY A 158 -15.92 -22.73 37.29
CA GLY A 158 -16.27 -22.94 38.68
C GLY A 158 -16.11 -24.36 39.13
N ILE A 159 -15.92 -24.51 40.45
CA ILE A 159 -15.79 -25.79 41.14
C ILE A 159 -16.64 -25.81 42.41
N GLN A 160 -17.06 -27.00 42.83
CA GLN A 160 -17.70 -27.20 44.14
C GLN A 160 -16.68 -27.00 45.26
N VAL A 161 -17.08 -26.32 46.34
CA VAL A 161 -16.19 -26.09 47.51
C VAL A 161 -16.76 -26.61 48.81
N GLU A 162 -18.07 -26.74 48.91
CA GLU A 162 -18.70 -27.13 50.17
C GLU A 162 -19.89 -28.09 49.96
N ARG A 163 -20.01 -29.09 50.89
CA ARG A 163 -21.11 -30.03 50.92
C ARG A 163 -21.74 -30.06 52.30
N ASP A 164 -23.04 -30.32 52.35
CA ASP A 164 -23.75 -30.53 53.61
C ASP A 164 -23.43 -31.92 54.28
N LYS A 165 -23.96 -32.15 55.46
CA LYS A 165 -23.76 -33.40 56.18
C LYS A 165 -24.31 -34.66 55.47
N ARG A 166 -25.13 -34.45 54.42
CA ARG A 166 -25.72 -35.52 53.60
C ARG A 166 -24.95 -35.66 52.24
N GLY A 167 -23.83 -34.94 52.06
CA GLY A 167 -23.02 -35.00 50.87
C GLY A 167 -23.54 -34.16 49.70
N LYS A 168 -24.63 -33.40 49.86
CA LYS A 168 -25.17 -32.52 48.82
C LYS A 168 -24.32 -31.28 48.74
N ILE A 169 -24.01 -30.83 47.51
CA ILE A 169 -23.25 -29.59 47.24
C ILE A 169 -24.11 -28.41 47.68
N ILE A 170 -23.53 -27.51 48.47
CA ILE A 170 -24.19 -26.30 48.96
C ILE A 170 -23.50 -25.01 48.50
N ARG A 171 -22.25 -25.10 47.99
CA ARG A 171 -21.51 -23.91 47.53
C ARG A 171 -20.57 -24.23 46.37
N TYR A 172 -20.57 -23.35 45.41
CA TYR A 172 -19.60 -23.29 44.31
C TYR A 172 -18.82 -21.99 44.40
N THR A 173 -17.58 -22.01 43.93
CA THR A 173 -16.76 -20.82 43.71
C THR A 173 -16.08 -20.91 42.36
N GLY A 174 -15.71 -19.77 41.81
CA GLY A 174 -15.04 -19.77 40.53
C GLY A 174 -14.53 -18.41 40.13
N ILE A 175 -14.10 -18.36 38.89
CA ILE A 175 -13.59 -17.15 38.25
C ILE A 175 -14.38 -16.82 36.99
N GLY A 176 -14.55 -15.52 36.73
CA GLY A 176 -15.07 -14.98 35.49
C GLY A 176 -13.98 -14.20 34.77
N PHE A 177 -13.85 -14.40 33.48
CA PHE A 177 -12.88 -13.69 32.65
C PHE A 177 -13.57 -13.03 31.47
N ASN A 178 -13.31 -11.72 31.28
CA ASN A 178 -13.82 -11.00 30.11
C ASN A 178 -12.91 -11.24 28.92
N ASN A 179 -13.35 -12.07 27.99
CA ASN A 179 -12.60 -12.49 26.81
C ASN A 179 -12.82 -11.58 25.59
N THR A 180 -13.68 -10.57 25.68
CA THR A 180 -14.11 -9.73 24.54
C THR A 180 -12.94 -9.10 23.80
N LYS A 181 -11.99 -8.54 24.55
CA LYS A 181 -10.80 -7.89 23.94
C LYS A 181 -9.94 -8.90 23.18
N TRP A 182 -9.74 -10.07 23.76
CA TRP A 182 -8.90 -11.12 23.15
C TRP A 182 -9.54 -11.70 21.90
N GLU A 183 -10.87 -11.91 21.89
CA GLU A 183 -11.60 -12.35 20.70
C GLU A 183 -11.52 -11.32 19.57
N LYS A 184 -11.77 -10.04 19.87
CA LYS A 184 -11.64 -8.96 18.88
C LYS A 184 -10.22 -8.93 18.29
N MET A 185 -9.20 -8.98 19.14
CA MET A 185 -7.81 -9.00 18.69
C MET A 185 -7.46 -10.24 17.85
N ALA A 186 -7.94 -11.41 18.24
CA ALA A 186 -7.73 -12.65 17.48
C ALA A 186 -8.39 -12.59 16.10
N GLN A 187 -9.59 -12.02 16.02
CA GLN A 187 -10.31 -11.85 14.76
C GLN A 187 -9.62 -10.82 13.84
N GLU A 188 -9.18 -9.68 14.39
CA GLU A 188 -8.41 -8.69 13.64
C GLU A 188 -7.09 -9.28 13.12
N LEU A 189 -6.37 -10.01 13.96
CA LEU A 189 -5.13 -10.68 13.57
C LEU A 189 -5.36 -11.68 12.44
N LYS A 190 -6.46 -12.46 12.50
CA LYS A 190 -6.82 -13.39 11.44
C LYS A 190 -7.08 -12.67 10.12
N ILE A 191 -7.86 -11.58 10.14
CA ILE A 191 -8.14 -10.77 8.95
C ILE A 191 -6.84 -10.20 8.35
N LEU A 192 -5.96 -9.67 9.20
CA LEU A 192 -4.67 -9.12 8.76
C LEU A 192 -3.76 -10.22 8.17
N LYS A 193 -3.74 -11.39 8.79
CA LYS A 193 -2.99 -12.56 8.29
C LYS A 193 -3.51 -13.00 6.93
N ASP A 194 -4.82 -13.19 6.79
CA ASP A 194 -5.44 -13.63 5.53
C ASP A 194 -5.17 -12.61 4.40
N LYS A 195 -5.21 -11.31 4.72
CA LYS A 195 -4.86 -10.23 3.78
C LYS A 195 -3.38 -10.25 3.38
N ALA A 196 -2.48 -10.49 4.33
CA ALA A 196 -1.05 -10.60 4.06
C ALA A 196 -0.73 -11.83 3.19
N GLU A 197 -1.31 -12.99 3.50
CA GLU A 197 -1.14 -14.22 2.70
C GLU A 197 -1.67 -14.06 1.27
N LEU A 198 -2.82 -13.40 1.10
CA LEU A 198 -3.36 -13.10 -0.22
C LEU A 198 -2.42 -12.18 -1.01
N SER A 199 -1.89 -11.14 -0.38
CA SER A 199 -0.93 -10.23 -1.00
C SER A 199 0.34 -10.95 -1.45
N ASP A 200 0.87 -11.85 -0.62
CA ASP A 200 2.08 -12.62 -0.95
C ASP A 200 1.85 -13.59 -2.12
N ARG A 201 0.70 -14.28 -2.13
CA ARG A 201 0.30 -15.15 -3.26
C ARG A 201 0.16 -14.36 -4.57
N LEU A 202 -0.48 -13.18 -4.53
CA LEU A 202 -0.61 -12.32 -5.71
C LEU A 202 0.75 -11.83 -6.21
N LYS A 203 1.67 -11.47 -5.31
CA LYS A 203 3.03 -11.06 -5.64
C LYS A 203 3.82 -12.21 -6.28
N SER A 204 3.72 -13.42 -5.74
CA SER A 204 4.40 -14.61 -6.28
C SER A 204 3.87 -14.99 -7.67
N ALA A 205 2.53 -14.96 -7.86
CA ALA A 205 1.92 -15.20 -9.17
C ALA A 205 2.32 -14.12 -10.19
N PHE A 206 2.42 -12.85 -9.75
CA PHE A 206 2.91 -11.75 -10.57
C PHE A 206 4.33 -12.01 -11.08
N LEU A 207 5.28 -12.36 -10.20
CA LEU A 207 6.67 -12.65 -10.58
C LEU A 207 6.79 -13.86 -11.53
N ALA A 208 6.00 -14.91 -11.30
CA ALA A 208 5.96 -16.08 -12.17
C ALA A 208 5.47 -15.72 -13.59
N ASN A 209 4.37 -14.95 -13.68
CA ASN A 209 3.81 -14.52 -14.96
C ASN A 209 4.77 -13.56 -15.70
N MET A 210 5.42 -12.62 -14.99
CA MET A 210 6.45 -11.76 -15.56
C MET A 210 7.59 -12.57 -16.18
N SER A 211 8.11 -13.57 -15.45
CA SER A 211 9.19 -14.42 -15.94
C SER A 211 8.81 -15.15 -17.22
N HIS A 212 7.57 -15.60 -17.32
CA HIS A 212 7.05 -16.26 -18.52
C HIS A 212 6.91 -15.28 -19.70
N GLU A 213 6.28 -14.12 -19.48
CA GLU A 213 6.05 -13.12 -20.53
C GLU A 213 7.36 -12.47 -21.05
N ILE A 214 8.41 -12.43 -20.23
CA ILE A 214 9.78 -12.02 -20.65
C ILE A 214 10.47 -13.13 -21.43
N ARG A 215 10.35 -14.39 -20.99
CA ARG A 215 11.06 -15.51 -21.59
C ARG A 215 10.64 -15.78 -23.03
N THR A 216 9.34 -15.66 -23.32
CA THR A 216 8.77 -15.96 -24.66
C THR A 216 9.39 -15.08 -25.75
N PRO A 217 9.35 -13.74 -25.70
CA PRO A 217 9.98 -12.89 -26.71
C PRO A 217 11.51 -13.02 -26.71
N LEU A 218 12.14 -13.21 -25.53
CA LEU A 218 13.58 -13.42 -25.46
C LEU A 218 14.02 -14.68 -26.20
N ASN A 219 13.31 -15.79 -26.03
CA ASN A 219 13.60 -17.04 -26.74
C ASN A 219 13.42 -16.90 -28.26
N ALA A 220 12.43 -16.12 -28.70
CA ALA A 220 12.24 -15.82 -30.12
C ALA A 220 13.44 -15.00 -30.67
N ILE A 221 13.83 -13.93 -29.96
CA ILE A 221 15.00 -13.11 -30.37
C ILE A 221 16.26 -13.97 -30.46
N VAL A 222 16.56 -14.78 -29.43
CA VAL A 222 17.76 -15.63 -29.40
C VAL A 222 17.69 -16.70 -30.50
N GLY A 223 16.54 -17.35 -30.68
CA GLY A 223 16.36 -18.41 -31.69
C GLY A 223 16.52 -17.88 -33.11
N PHE A 224 15.80 -16.81 -33.47
CA PHE A 224 15.88 -16.25 -34.82
C PHE A 224 17.22 -15.57 -35.11
N SER A 225 17.86 -14.96 -34.07
CA SER A 225 19.23 -14.44 -34.21
C SER A 225 20.22 -15.58 -34.56
N GLY A 226 20.08 -16.76 -33.95
CA GLY A 226 20.90 -17.95 -34.27
C GLY A 226 20.65 -18.48 -35.68
N LEU A 227 19.39 -18.48 -36.14
CA LEU A 227 19.04 -18.90 -37.50
C LEU A 227 19.58 -17.91 -38.54
N MET A 228 19.49 -16.62 -38.28
CA MET A 228 19.95 -15.56 -39.17
C MET A 228 21.46 -15.63 -39.48
N VAL A 229 22.28 -16.14 -38.54
CA VAL A 229 23.74 -16.29 -38.74
C VAL A 229 24.04 -17.29 -39.85
N ASN A 230 23.24 -18.35 -40.02
CA ASN A 230 23.45 -19.45 -40.96
C ASN A 230 22.49 -19.40 -42.16
N CYS A 231 21.70 -18.37 -42.30
CA CYS A 231 20.80 -18.18 -43.42
C CYS A 231 21.51 -17.40 -44.53
N ASP A 232 21.45 -17.88 -45.77
CA ASP A 232 22.02 -17.19 -46.96
C ASP A 232 20.94 -16.50 -47.79
N ASP A 233 19.66 -16.83 -47.58
CA ASP A 233 18.52 -16.27 -48.28
C ASP A 233 18.18 -14.84 -47.77
N PRO A 234 18.21 -13.82 -48.60
CA PRO A 234 17.87 -12.44 -48.20
C PRO A 234 16.42 -12.25 -47.75
N GLU A 235 15.46 -13.03 -48.32
CA GLU A 235 14.04 -12.93 -47.96
C GLU A 235 13.78 -13.54 -46.57
N GLU A 236 14.35 -14.73 -46.31
CA GLU A 236 14.29 -15.34 -44.97
C GLU A 236 14.98 -14.46 -43.91
N LYS A 237 16.14 -13.85 -44.25
CA LYS A 237 16.81 -12.89 -43.35
C LYS A 237 15.94 -11.73 -42.97
N ALA A 238 15.20 -11.16 -43.94
CA ALA A 238 14.28 -10.04 -43.68
C ALA A 238 13.13 -10.46 -42.77
N GLU A 239 12.58 -11.67 -42.98
CA GLU A 239 11.52 -12.22 -42.12
C GLU A 239 12.04 -12.45 -40.69
N TYR A 240 13.24 -13.04 -40.51
CA TYR A 240 13.83 -13.25 -39.17
C TYR A 240 14.10 -11.92 -38.48
N MET A 241 14.55 -10.89 -39.19
CA MET A 241 14.77 -9.56 -38.65
C MET A 241 13.47 -8.94 -38.16
N GLU A 242 12.38 -9.03 -38.94
CA GLU A 242 11.06 -8.51 -38.55
C GLU A 242 10.55 -9.19 -37.28
N ILE A 243 10.75 -10.52 -37.16
CA ILE A 243 10.38 -11.27 -35.96
C ILE A 243 11.23 -10.81 -34.76
N ILE A 244 12.53 -10.62 -34.92
CA ILE A 244 13.42 -10.13 -33.86
C ILE A 244 13.00 -8.75 -33.40
N GLU A 245 12.77 -7.82 -34.34
CA GLU A 245 12.37 -6.43 -34.03
C GLU A 245 11.02 -6.37 -33.32
N SER A 246 10.03 -7.13 -33.80
CA SER A 246 8.70 -7.17 -33.16
C SER A 246 8.73 -7.70 -31.73
N ASN A 247 9.55 -8.72 -31.47
CA ASN A 247 9.73 -9.29 -30.13
C ASN A 247 10.54 -8.37 -29.21
N ASN A 248 11.53 -7.66 -29.74
CA ASN A 248 12.28 -6.65 -29.00
C ASN A 248 11.36 -5.50 -28.54
N ASP A 249 10.51 -4.98 -29.45
CA ASP A 249 9.52 -3.96 -29.12
C ASP A 249 8.50 -4.44 -28.09
N LEU A 250 8.11 -5.70 -28.14
CA LEU A 250 7.25 -6.31 -27.14
C LEU A 250 7.93 -6.36 -25.76
N LEU A 251 9.20 -6.78 -25.74
CA LEU A 251 9.99 -6.88 -24.50
C LEU A 251 10.21 -5.50 -23.86
N LEU A 252 10.54 -4.49 -24.65
CA LEU A 252 10.69 -3.11 -24.16
C LEU A 252 9.37 -2.57 -23.57
N ARG A 253 8.24 -2.82 -24.22
CA ARG A 253 6.92 -2.46 -23.68
C ARG A 253 6.63 -3.17 -22.36
N LEU A 254 6.92 -4.48 -22.25
CA LEU A 254 6.76 -5.24 -21.02
C LEU A 254 7.58 -4.65 -19.87
N ILE A 255 8.86 -4.33 -20.11
CA ILE A 255 9.74 -3.75 -19.11
C ILE A 255 9.19 -2.39 -18.63
N ASN A 256 8.77 -1.54 -19.56
CA ASN A 256 8.20 -0.24 -19.22
C ASN A 256 6.89 -0.35 -18.43
N ASP A 257 6.01 -1.28 -18.81
CA ASP A 257 4.77 -1.58 -18.10
C ASP A 257 5.03 -2.03 -16.64
N ILE A 258 6.06 -2.88 -16.44
CA ILE A 258 6.48 -3.35 -15.11
C ILE A 258 7.04 -2.20 -14.27
N LEU A 259 7.89 -1.35 -14.84
CA LEU A 259 8.45 -0.18 -14.16
C LEU A 259 7.36 0.81 -13.77
N ASP A 260 6.39 1.07 -14.67
CA ASP A 260 5.25 1.93 -14.37
C ASP A 260 4.41 1.36 -13.22
N LEU A 261 4.10 0.06 -13.25
CA LEU A 261 3.34 -0.60 -12.18
C LEU A 261 4.08 -0.53 -10.84
N SER A 262 5.40 -0.74 -10.85
CA SER A 262 6.24 -0.64 -9.63
C SER A 262 6.22 0.76 -9.03
N LYS A 263 6.31 1.81 -9.87
CA LYS A 263 6.21 3.22 -9.44
C LYS A 263 4.84 3.56 -8.86
N ILE A 264 3.78 3.01 -9.45
CA ILE A 264 2.40 3.19 -8.97
C ILE A 264 2.22 2.52 -7.61
N GLU A 265 2.65 1.27 -7.44
CA GLU A 265 2.52 0.53 -6.17
C GLU A 265 3.31 1.14 -5.02
N SER A 266 4.48 1.69 -5.31
CA SER A 266 5.30 2.40 -4.31
C SER A 266 4.80 3.81 -3.99
N GLY A 267 3.77 4.31 -4.67
CA GLY A 267 3.27 5.67 -4.49
C GLY A 267 4.22 6.77 -4.98
N ILE A 268 5.29 6.40 -5.70
CA ILE A 268 6.35 7.32 -6.17
C ILE A 268 6.02 7.88 -7.57
N LEU A 269 4.78 7.72 -8.02
CA LEU A 269 4.42 8.24 -9.34
C LEU A 269 4.39 9.77 -9.30
N GLU A 270 5.46 10.40 -9.79
CA GLU A 270 5.48 11.84 -10.04
C GLU A 270 4.44 12.19 -11.10
N ARG A 271 3.49 13.03 -10.74
CA ARG A 271 2.46 13.54 -11.66
C ARG A 271 2.89 14.89 -12.16
N LYS A 272 3.26 14.96 -13.41
CA LYS A 272 3.58 16.21 -14.09
C LYS A 272 2.31 16.80 -14.70
N ARG A 273 1.57 17.58 -13.92
CA ARG A 273 0.39 18.29 -14.43
C ARG A 273 0.82 19.48 -15.27
N GLU A 274 0.25 19.59 -16.46
CA GLU A 274 0.46 20.70 -17.38
C GLU A 274 -0.87 21.15 -18.01
N LYS A 275 -0.92 22.38 -18.47
CA LYS A 275 -2.08 22.90 -19.20
C LYS A 275 -1.93 22.57 -20.68
N PHE A 276 -2.91 21.86 -21.24
CA PHE A 276 -2.91 21.51 -22.65
C PHE A 276 -4.30 21.48 -23.24
N ASN A 277 -4.36 21.58 -24.58
CA ASN A 277 -5.60 21.50 -25.33
C ASN A 277 -5.97 20.03 -25.60
N LEU A 278 -7.16 19.62 -25.15
CA LEU A 278 -7.62 18.23 -25.25
C LEU A 278 -7.95 17.84 -26.71
N ALA A 279 -8.51 18.74 -27.50
CA ALA A 279 -8.81 18.48 -28.91
C ALA A 279 -7.53 18.22 -29.72
N LYS A 280 -6.44 18.93 -29.40
CA LYS A 280 -5.13 18.71 -30.03
C LYS A 280 -4.57 17.32 -29.71
N VAL A 281 -4.67 16.89 -28.43
CA VAL A 281 -4.26 15.53 -28.01
C VAL A 281 -5.10 14.46 -28.71
N SER A 282 -6.41 14.66 -28.83
CA SER A 282 -7.30 13.74 -29.55
C SER A 282 -6.89 13.62 -31.03
N GLY A 283 -6.58 14.73 -31.71
CA GLY A 283 -6.11 14.75 -33.10
C GLY A 283 -4.76 14.05 -33.29
N GLU A 284 -3.81 14.25 -32.34
CA GLU A 284 -2.52 13.54 -32.34
C GLU A 284 -2.71 12.03 -32.27
N LEU A 285 -3.56 11.54 -31.34
CA LEU A 285 -3.86 10.13 -31.18
C LEU A 285 -4.55 9.54 -32.40
N TYR A 286 -5.51 10.28 -32.99
CA TYR A 286 -6.16 9.89 -34.24
C TYR A 286 -5.13 9.66 -35.36
N THR A 287 -4.24 10.63 -35.59
CA THR A 287 -3.20 10.54 -36.62
C THR A 287 -2.23 9.38 -36.36
N MET A 288 -1.91 9.08 -35.10
CA MET A 288 -1.00 7.98 -34.72
C MET A 288 -1.62 6.59 -34.88
N ILE A 289 -2.93 6.45 -34.74
CA ILE A 289 -3.63 5.16 -34.81
C ILE A 289 -4.09 4.84 -36.23
N GLN A 290 -4.48 5.83 -37.02
CA GLN A 290 -5.00 5.64 -38.38
C GLN A 290 -4.12 4.73 -39.27
N PRO A 291 -2.76 4.89 -39.31
CA PRO A 291 -1.90 4.01 -40.11
C PRO A 291 -1.83 2.56 -39.59
N LYS A 292 -2.21 2.31 -38.33
CA LYS A 292 -2.19 0.97 -37.74
C LYS A 292 -3.45 0.16 -38.07
N ILE A 293 -4.47 0.81 -38.59
CA ILE A 293 -5.71 0.16 -39.08
C ILE A 293 -5.48 -0.20 -40.55
N THR A 294 -4.96 -1.39 -40.78
CA THR A 294 -4.63 -1.88 -42.13
C THR A 294 -5.80 -2.52 -42.85
N ASN A 295 -6.85 -2.91 -42.10
CA ASN A 295 -8.02 -3.54 -42.68
C ASN A 295 -9.00 -2.46 -43.20
N PRO A 296 -9.30 -2.41 -44.51
CA PRO A 296 -10.21 -1.43 -45.09
C PRO A 296 -11.69 -1.60 -44.67
N GLU A 297 -12.06 -2.75 -44.06
CA GLU A 297 -13.38 -2.97 -43.51
C GLU A 297 -13.60 -2.32 -42.13
N VAL A 298 -12.57 -1.68 -41.56
CA VAL A 298 -12.66 -1.00 -40.27
C VAL A 298 -12.61 0.50 -40.48
N GLU A 299 -13.72 1.18 -40.17
CA GLU A 299 -13.80 2.63 -40.20
C GLU A 299 -13.29 3.23 -38.88
N PHE A 300 -12.38 4.20 -38.96
CA PHE A 300 -11.91 4.92 -37.77
C PHE A 300 -12.58 6.29 -37.68
N ILE A 301 -13.39 6.48 -36.63
CA ILE A 301 -14.26 7.64 -36.45
C ILE A 301 -13.74 8.50 -35.30
N LEU A 302 -13.42 9.75 -35.57
CA LEU A 302 -13.29 10.76 -34.54
C LEU A 302 -14.71 11.21 -34.14
N GLY A 303 -15.19 10.73 -32.99
CA GLY A 303 -16.51 11.06 -32.46
C GLY A 303 -16.65 12.54 -32.14
N ASN A 304 -17.84 12.95 -31.69
CA ASN A 304 -18.04 14.33 -31.25
C ASN A 304 -16.96 14.68 -30.21
N SER A 305 -15.95 15.37 -30.70
CA SER A 305 -15.01 16.07 -29.83
C SER A 305 -15.86 17.10 -29.10
N GLY A 306 -15.87 17.05 -27.77
CA GLY A 306 -16.46 18.11 -26.96
C GLY A 306 -15.90 19.48 -27.40
N PRO A 307 -16.35 20.55 -26.83
CA PRO A 307 -15.84 21.88 -27.17
C PRO A 307 -14.33 21.93 -27.01
N ASP A 308 -13.68 22.71 -27.85
CA ASP A 308 -12.23 23.00 -27.73
C ASP A 308 -11.94 23.53 -26.32
N CYS A 309 -11.23 22.74 -25.53
CA CYS A 309 -11.04 23.04 -24.12
C CYS A 309 -9.58 22.79 -23.66
N TRP A 310 -9.18 23.61 -22.72
CA TRP A 310 -7.90 23.49 -22.03
C TRP A 310 -8.12 22.81 -20.69
N ILE A 311 -7.28 21.82 -20.38
CA ILE A 311 -7.34 21.07 -19.12
C ILE A 311 -5.99 21.08 -18.43
N PHE A 312 -5.99 20.91 -17.09
CA PHE A 312 -4.80 20.84 -16.27
C PHE A 312 -4.63 19.43 -15.71
N LEU A 313 -3.90 18.59 -16.45
CA LEU A 313 -3.66 17.17 -16.13
C LEU A 313 -2.26 16.73 -16.54
N ASP A 314 -1.93 15.48 -16.24
CA ASP A 314 -0.74 14.82 -16.81
C ASP A 314 -1.07 14.33 -18.23
N ARG A 315 -0.58 15.08 -19.24
CA ARG A 315 -0.82 14.83 -20.66
C ARG A 315 -0.33 13.44 -21.08
N ASN A 316 0.85 13.02 -20.62
CA ASN A 316 1.45 11.77 -21.04
C ASN A 316 0.69 10.58 -20.47
N ARG A 317 0.24 10.65 -19.22
CA ARG A 317 -0.58 9.60 -18.61
C ARG A 317 -1.96 9.50 -19.25
N LEU A 318 -2.58 10.63 -19.57
CA LEU A 318 -3.84 10.63 -20.32
C LEU A 318 -3.67 9.98 -21.70
N LYS A 319 -2.62 10.36 -22.44
CA LYS A 319 -2.28 9.72 -23.73
C LYS A 319 -2.05 8.22 -23.58
N GLN A 320 -1.35 7.78 -22.56
CA GLN A 320 -1.06 6.37 -22.28
C GLN A 320 -2.35 5.57 -22.09
N VAL A 321 -3.28 6.07 -21.27
CA VAL A 321 -4.58 5.41 -21.04
C VAL A 321 -5.39 5.32 -22.32
N TRP A 322 -5.51 6.44 -23.04
CA TRP A 322 -6.33 6.51 -24.24
C TRP A 322 -5.72 5.68 -25.39
N MET A 323 -4.40 5.71 -25.55
CA MET A 323 -3.68 4.86 -26.50
C MET A 323 -3.86 3.37 -26.20
N ASN A 324 -3.89 2.98 -24.92
CA ASN A 324 -4.14 1.59 -24.53
C ASN A 324 -5.54 1.13 -24.95
N PHE A 325 -6.58 1.97 -24.78
CA PHE A 325 -7.92 1.66 -25.25
C PHE A 325 -7.96 1.51 -26.79
N LEU A 326 -7.32 2.45 -27.49
CA LEU A 326 -7.25 2.45 -28.97
C LEU A 326 -6.54 1.22 -29.52
N THR A 327 -5.38 0.85 -28.95
CA THR A 327 -4.63 -0.33 -29.40
C THR A 327 -5.37 -1.63 -29.13
N ASN A 328 -6.15 -1.68 -28.04
CA ASN A 328 -7.03 -2.83 -27.76
C ASN A 328 -8.19 -2.90 -28.77
N ALA A 329 -8.82 -1.77 -29.09
CA ALA A 329 -9.88 -1.70 -30.10
C ALA A 329 -9.38 -2.17 -31.49
N VAL A 330 -8.19 -1.69 -31.92
CA VAL A 330 -7.60 -2.11 -33.21
C VAL A 330 -7.34 -3.63 -33.26
N LYS A 331 -6.91 -4.24 -32.16
CA LYS A 331 -6.67 -5.69 -32.10
C LYS A 331 -7.94 -6.52 -32.13
N CYS A 332 -9.03 -6.00 -31.58
CA CYS A 332 -10.28 -6.76 -31.40
C CYS A 332 -11.30 -6.52 -32.49
N THR A 333 -11.10 -5.52 -33.38
CA THR A 333 -12.04 -5.16 -34.44
C THR A 333 -11.52 -5.62 -35.79
N HIS A 334 -12.19 -6.60 -36.36
CA HIS A 334 -11.87 -7.13 -37.70
C HIS A 334 -12.72 -6.50 -38.82
N SER A 335 -13.91 -5.99 -38.49
CA SER A 335 -14.79 -5.27 -39.41
C SER A 335 -15.69 -4.33 -38.61
N GLY A 336 -16.22 -3.29 -39.28
CA GLY A 336 -17.13 -2.32 -38.68
C GLY A 336 -16.40 -1.00 -38.32
N HIS A 337 -16.42 -0.56 -37.05
CA HIS A 337 -15.88 0.75 -36.71
C HIS A 337 -15.15 0.76 -35.37
N ILE A 338 -14.21 1.71 -35.24
CA ILE A 338 -13.59 2.14 -33.99
C ILE A 338 -13.86 3.63 -33.87
N LYS A 339 -14.46 4.05 -32.75
CA LYS A 339 -14.79 5.44 -32.50
C LYS A 339 -14.12 5.92 -31.24
N MET A 340 -13.40 7.04 -31.29
CA MET A 340 -12.81 7.69 -30.14
C MET A 340 -13.39 9.08 -29.90
N GLY A 341 -13.44 9.50 -28.64
CA GLY A 341 -13.93 10.83 -28.33
C GLY A 341 -13.80 11.18 -26.85
N TYR A 342 -14.26 12.38 -26.52
CA TYR A 342 -14.30 12.86 -25.13
C TYR A 342 -15.56 13.70 -24.88
N SER A 343 -15.98 13.78 -23.62
CA SER A 343 -17.05 14.66 -23.15
C SER A 343 -16.62 15.36 -21.84
N LEU A 344 -17.26 16.49 -21.56
CA LEU A 344 -17.12 17.20 -20.29
C LEU A 344 -18.28 16.79 -19.39
N GLU A 345 -17.97 16.14 -18.28
CA GLU A 345 -18.97 15.59 -17.37
C GLU A 345 -18.54 15.82 -15.91
N ASN A 346 -19.48 16.21 -15.06
CA ASN A 346 -19.33 16.23 -13.60
C ASN A 346 -18.05 16.89 -13.06
N GLY A 347 -17.62 18.03 -13.65
CA GLY A 347 -16.43 18.74 -13.21
C GLY A 347 -15.11 18.06 -13.62
N GLY A 348 -15.13 17.30 -14.70
CA GLY A 348 -13.98 16.63 -15.26
C GLY A 348 -14.15 16.31 -16.73
N ILE A 349 -13.26 15.47 -17.24
CA ILE A 349 -13.31 14.95 -18.60
C ILE A 349 -13.59 13.45 -18.58
N LYS A 350 -14.34 12.99 -19.56
CA LYS A 350 -14.51 11.56 -19.87
C LYS A 350 -13.99 11.29 -21.26
N VAL A 351 -12.97 10.46 -21.36
CA VAL A 351 -12.43 9.96 -22.64
C VAL A 351 -12.96 8.56 -22.88
N TYR A 352 -13.25 8.22 -24.12
CA TYR A 352 -13.77 6.90 -24.47
C TYR A 352 -13.27 6.39 -25.82
N VAL A 353 -13.31 5.07 -25.96
CA VAL A 353 -13.09 4.35 -27.22
C VAL A 353 -14.18 3.28 -27.31
N GLU A 354 -14.95 3.33 -28.39
CA GLU A 354 -15.99 2.39 -28.75
C GLU A 354 -15.51 1.56 -29.93
N ASP A 355 -15.67 0.25 -29.87
CA ASP A 355 -15.33 -0.67 -30.93
C ASP A 355 -16.51 -1.61 -31.23
N SER A 356 -16.67 -2.02 -32.49
CA SER A 356 -17.60 -3.03 -32.95
C SER A 356 -16.97 -4.41 -33.08
N GLY A 357 -15.97 -4.69 -32.26
CA GLY A 357 -15.22 -5.94 -32.30
C GLY A 357 -15.91 -7.13 -31.63
N VAL A 358 -15.15 -8.13 -31.28
CA VAL A 358 -15.67 -9.41 -30.74
C VAL A 358 -16.35 -9.28 -29.37
N GLY A 359 -16.23 -8.16 -28.69
CA GLY A 359 -16.74 -7.96 -27.34
C GLY A 359 -16.01 -8.83 -26.30
N ILE A 360 -16.51 -8.79 -25.06
CA ILE A 360 -15.89 -9.47 -23.91
C ILE A 360 -16.89 -10.47 -23.32
N PRO A 361 -16.53 -11.77 -23.23
CA PRO A 361 -17.38 -12.78 -22.61
C PRO A 361 -17.73 -12.43 -21.15
N TYR A 362 -18.98 -12.68 -20.73
CA TYR A 362 -19.50 -12.31 -19.41
C TYR A 362 -18.68 -12.90 -18.25
N GLU A 363 -18.12 -14.10 -18.42
CA GLU A 363 -17.36 -14.84 -17.40
C GLU A 363 -16.03 -14.14 -17.02
N VAL A 364 -15.49 -13.35 -17.95
CA VAL A 364 -14.19 -12.67 -17.75
C VAL A 364 -14.32 -11.17 -17.51
N GLN A 365 -15.52 -10.59 -17.65
CA GLN A 365 -15.74 -9.15 -17.48
C GLN A 365 -15.30 -8.62 -16.11
N ASN A 366 -15.50 -9.38 -15.04
CA ASN A 366 -15.10 -9.01 -13.68
C ASN A 366 -13.57 -8.94 -13.48
N ARG A 367 -12.77 -9.44 -14.42
CA ARG A 367 -11.32 -9.52 -14.36
C ARG A 367 -10.58 -8.70 -15.41
N VAL A 368 -11.29 -7.95 -16.25
CA VAL A 368 -10.73 -7.20 -17.40
C VAL A 368 -9.60 -6.23 -16.99
N PHE A 369 -9.73 -5.58 -15.84
CA PHE A 369 -8.70 -4.70 -15.28
C PHE A 369 -7.68 -5.43 -14.40
N GLY A 370 -7.71 -6.77 -14.36
CA GLY A 370 -6.74 -7.58 -13.65
C GLY A 370 -5.39 -7.62 -14.37
N ARG A 371 -4.32 -7.91 -13.61
CA ARG A 371 -2.96 -8.01 -14.15
C ARG A 371 -2.80 -9.30 -14.96
N PHE A 372 -2.12 -9.25 -16.10
CA PHE A 372 -1.87 -10.37 -17.02
C PHE A 372 -3.14 -11.06 -17.52
N GLN A 373 -4.27 -10.35 -17.51
CA GLN A 373 -5.51 -10.89 -18.06
C GLN A 373 -5.50 -10.73 -19.59
N LYS A 374 -5.61 -11.85 -20.30
CA LYS A 374 -5.78 -11.91 -21.74
C LYS A 374 -7.11 -12.59 -22.03
N LEU A 375 -7.88 -12.07 -22.97
CA LEU A 375 -9.17 -12.65 -23.39
C LEU A 375 -8.96 -14.00 -24.10
N ASN A 376 -7.79 -14.18 -24.71
CA ASN A 376 -7.36 -15.40 -25.35
C ASN A 376 -5.86 -15.60 -25.06
N GLU A 377 -5.41 -16.83 -24.77
CA GLU A 377 -4.01 -17.14 -24.49
C GLU A 377 -3.08 -16.80 -25.66
N PHE A 378 -3.62 -16.79 -26.88
CA PHE A 378 -2.89 -16.43 -28.10
C PHE A 378 -2.94 -14.92 -28.44
N ALA A 379 -3.66 -14.10 -27.67
CA ALA A 379 -3.74 -12.67 -27.93
C ALA A 379 -2.40 -11.97 -27.66
N GLN A 380 -1.87 -11.29 -28.67
CA GLN A 380 -0.67 -10.47 -28.52
C GLN A 380 -0.90 -9.32 -27.54
N GLY A 381 -0.09 -9.25 -26.48
CA GLY A 381 -0.12 -8.16 -25.50
C GLY A 381 0.35 -8.61 -24.12
N THR A 382 0.72 -7.63 -23.31
CA THR A 382 1.29 -7.84 -21.97
C THR A 382 0.25 -8.22 -20.91
N GLY A 383 -1.04 -7.91 -21.16
CA GLY A 383 -2.10 -8.03 -20.16
C GLY A 383 -1.95 -7.07 -18.98
N LEU A 384 -1.05 -6.09 -19.07
CA LEU A 384 -0.82 -5.08 -18.02
C LEU A 384 -1.46 -3.73 -18.34
N GLY A 385 -1.68 -3.42 -19.60
CA GLY A 385 -2.12 -2.09 -20.03
C GLY A 385 -3.39 -1.59 -19.34
N LEU A 386 -4.45 -2.41 -19.27
CA LEU A 386 -5.69 -2.02 -18.59
C LEU A 386 -5.53 -1.89 -17.07
N ALA A 387 -4.70 -2.73 -16.46
CA ALA A 387 -4.39 -2.63 -15.04
C ALA A 387 -3.60 -1.33 -14.71
N ILE A 388 -2.65 -0.95 -15.57
CA ILE A 388 -1.91 0.31 -15.48
C ILE A 388 -2.86 1.49 -15.71
N SER A 389 -3.73 1.42 -16.73
CA SER A 389 -4.73 2.46 -17.00
C SER A 389 -5.63 2.70 -15.79
N ARG A 390 -6.09 1.63 -15.15
CA ARG A 390 -6.88 1.72 -13.92
C ARG A 390 -6.12 2.41 -12.80
N ALA A 391 -4.89 2.01 -12.55
CA ALA A 391 -4.07 2.58 -11.49
C ALA A 391 -3.73 4.07 -11.74
N ILE A 392 -3.51 4.48 -13.00
CA ILE A 392 -3.31 5.89 -13.38
C ILE A 392 -4.57 6.71 -13.07
N ILE A 393 -5.74 6.22 -13.50
CA ILE A 393 -7.02 6.95 -13.38
C ILE A 393 -7.47 7.02 -11.92
N GLU A 394 -7.50 5.89 -11.19
CA GLU A 394 -7.84 5.85 -9.77
C GLU A 394 -6.84 6.71 -8.95
N GLY A 395 -5.56 6.62 -9.31
CA GLY A 395 -4.54 7.50 -8.73
C GLY A 395 -4.82 8.97 -8.96
N ALA A 396 -5.41 9.38 -10.07
CA ALA A 396 -5.80 10.76 -10.34
C ALA A 396 -7.11 11.18 -9.66
N GLY A 397 -7.77 10.27 -8.92
CA GLY A 397 -9.08 10.49 -8.30
C GLY A 397 -10.24 10.34 -9.27
N GLY A 398 -10.01 9.67 -10.41
CA GLY A 398 -10.98 9.42 -11.45
C GLY A 398 -11.57 8.00 -11.40
N GLU A 399 -12.41 7.70 -12.37
CA GLU A 399 -13.06 6.41 -12.56
C GLU A 399 -12.77 5.85 -13.95
N ILE A 400 -12.60 4.54 -14.06
CA ILE A 400 -12.40 3.82 -15.31
C ILE A 400 -13.40 2.67 -15.39
N GLY A 401 -13.93 2.45 -16.57
CA GLY A 401 -14.92 1.40 -16.78
C GLY A 401 -15.04 0.98 -18.23
N PHE A 402 -15.93 0.02 -18.47
CA PHE A 402 -16.29 -0.41 -19.80
C PHE A 402 -17.72 -0.92 -19.83
N THR A 403 -18.29 -0.96 -21.03
CA THR A 403 -19.50 -1.70 -21.36
C THR A 403 -19.19 -2.59 -22.54
N SER A 404 -19.62 -3.86 -22.49
CA SER A 404 -19.32 -4.79 -23.58
C SER A 404 -20.41 -5.86 -23.72
N THR A 405 -20.71 -6.21 -24.97
CA THR A 405 -21.61 -7.31 -25.31
C THR A 405 -20.88 -8.26 -26.26
N PRO A 406 -20.76 -9.56 -25.93
CA PRO A 406 -20.13 -10.53 -26.79
C PRO A 406 -20.70 -10.53 -28.21
N GLY A 407 -19.84 -10.47 -29.21
CA GLY A 407 -20.22 -10.44 -30.65
C GLY A 407 -20.76 -9.10 -31.16
N VAL A 408 -20.83 -8.06 -30.30
CA VAL A 408 -21.34 -6.72 -30.69
C VAL A 408 -20.22 -5.67 -30.61
N GLY A 409 -19.41 -5.72 -29.55
CA GLY A 409 -18.30 -4.78 -29.34
C GLY A 409 -18.14 -4.35 -27.88
N SER A 410 -17.27 -3.34 -27.68
CA SER A 410 -16.96 -2.80 -26.35
C SER A 410 -16.82 -1.28 -26.39
N THR A 411 -17.12 -0.65 -25.27
CA THR A 411 -16.81 0.77 -25.04
C THR A 411 -16.02 0.88 -23.75
N PHE A 412 -14.74 1.26 -23.85
CA PHE A 412 -13.89 1.59 -22.70
C PHE A 412 -13.91 3.09 -22.46
N TRP A 413 -13.98 3.49 -21.21
CA TRP A 413 -14.02 4.90 -20.85
C TRP A 413 -13.22 5.17 -19.55
N ALA A 414 -12.73 6.39 -19.42
CA ALA A 414 -12.09 6.89 -18.22
C ALA A 414 -12.58 8.31 -17.94
N TRP A 415 -13.04 8.55 -16.72
CA TRP A 415 -13.41 9.88 -16.24
C TRP A 415 -12.35 10.37 -15.27
N ILE A 416 -11.93 11.65 -15.39
CA ILE A 416 -10.87 12.24 -14.58
C ILE A 416 -11.33 13.63 -14.12
N PRO A 417 -11.31 13.91 -12.79
CA PRO A 417 -11.61 15.24 -12.29
C PRO A 417 -10.49 16.21 -12.67
N CYS A 418 -10.84 17.31 -13.29
CA CYS A 418 -9.88 18.34 -13.66
C CYS A 418 -10.54 19.70 -13.88
N ASP A 419 -9.73 20.75 -13.76
CA ASP A 419 -10.16 22.09 -14.14
C ASP A 419 -10.21 22.21 -15.65
N VAL A 420 -11.34 22.71 -16.16
CA VAL A 420 -11.60 22.88 -17.58
C VAL A 420 -11.77 24.37 -17.89
N SER A 421 -11.07 24.88 -18.88
CA SER A 421 -11.18 26.26 -19.37
C SER A 421 -11.48 26.27 -20.86
N MET A 422 -12.48 27.05 -21.27
CA MET A 422 -12.84 27.24 -22.68
C MET A 422 -11.97 28.29 -23.37
N GLN A 423 -11.12 28.98 -22.64
CA GLN A 423 -10.21 30.01 -23.15
C GLN A 423 -8.80 29.77 -22.65
N GLU A 424 -7.82 30.19 -23.46
CA GLU A 424 -6.41 30.23 -23.09
C GLU A 424 -6.15 31.43 -22.14
N ASN A 425 -6.84 31.44 -20.97
CA ASN A 425 -6.65 32.53 -20.02
C ASN A 425 -5.27 32.46 -19.37
N ILE A 426 -4.48 33.46 -19.67
CA ILE A 426 -3.25 33.81 -18.95
C ILE A 426 -3.71 34.26 -17.55
N ASP A 427 -3.39 33.51 -16.51
CA ASP A 427 -3.65 33.88 -15.11
C ASP A 427 -2.76 35.10 -14.73
N PRO A 428 -3.31 36.27 -14.37
CA PRO A 428 -2.50 37.47 -14.14
C PRO A 428 -1.73 37.48 -12.80
N LYS A 429 -1.64 36.37 -12.09
CA LYS A 429 -0.98 36.28 -10.78
C LYS A 429 0.28 35.41 -10.70
N ALA A 430 0.84 34.98 -11.83
CA ALA A 430 2.18 34.44 -11.84
C ALA A 430 3.17 35.58 -12.12
N THR A 431 4.05 35.84 -11.19
CA THR A 431 5.17 36.81 -11.28
C THR A 431 5.91 36.62 -12.59
N PRO A 432 6.23 37.70 -13.35
CA PRO A 432 6.80 37.57 -14.68
C PRO A 432 8.25 37.09 -14.62
N GLN A 433 8.46 35.86 -15.03
CA GLN A 433 9.75 35.47 -15.59
C GLN A 433 9.75 35.78 -17.10
N PRO A 434 10.86 36.15 -17.66
CA PRO A 434 10.91 36.83 -18.96
C PRO A 434 10.38 35.93 -20.08
N THR A 435 9.43 36.49 -20.79
CA THR A 435 8.80 36.00 -22.00
C THR A 435 9.83 35.69 -23.06
N GLN A 436 10.10 34.41 -23.25
CA GLN A 436 10.60 33.97 -24.57
C GLN A 436 9.42 33.33 -25.30
N THR A 437 9.11 33.93 -26.40
CA THR A 437 8.14 33.56 -27.42
C THR A 437 8.20 32.06 -27.69
N GLN A 438 7.10 31.33 -27.32
CA GLN A 438 6.92 29.97 -27.81
C GLN A 438 6.53 30.01 -29.29
N GLU A 439 7.52 30.15 -30.12
CA GLU A 439 7.41 29.64 -31.48
C GLU A 439 7.36 28.10 -31.38
N THR A 440 6.38 27.52 -32.01
CA THR A 440 6.31 26.12 -32.40
C THR A 440 7.67 25.70 -32.95
N VAL A 441 8.47 25.04 -32.09
CA VAL A 441 9.74 24.45 -32.56
C VAL A 441 9.35 23.18 -33.32
N SER A 442 8.98 23.39 -34.58
CA SER A 442 9.22 22.42 -35.63
C SER A 442 10.68 21.97 -35.53
N LEU A 443 10.94 20.72 -35.82
CA LEU A 443 12.22 20.01 -35.88
C LEU A 443 13.29 20.66 -36.77
N ASN A 444 13.50 21.98 -36.71
CA ASN A 444 14.39 22.75 -37.57
C ASN A 444 15.34 23.64 -36.76
N HIS A 445 16.09 23.06 -35.82
CA HIS A 445 17.41 23.59 -35.57
C HIS A 445 18.38 22.77 -36.43
N SER A 446 18.51 23.20 -37.67
CA SER A 446 19.52 22.71 -38.59
C SER A 446 20.88 22.84 -37.92
N ILE A 447 21.47 21.73 -37.54
CA ILE A 447 22.88 21.65 -37.19
C ILE A 447 23.63 21.97 -38.47
N SER A 448 24.11 23.21 -38.61
CA SER A 448 24.82 23.63 -39.81
C SER A 448 26.25 23.11 -39.73
N LEU A 449 26.48 21.90 -40.22
CA LEU A 449 27.80 21.33 -40.47
C LEU A 449 28.33 21.93 -41.81
N LYS A 450 28.47 23.26 -41.87
CA LYS A 450 28.98 23.93 -43.10
C LYS A 450 30.47 23.63 -43.29
N GLY A 451 30.79 22.85 -44.31
CA GLY A 451 32.10 22.88 -44.96
C GLY A 451 33.02 21.68 -44.75
N ILE A 452 32.56 20.56 -44.18
CA ILE A 452 33.39 19.36 -43.97
C ILE A 452 32.96 18.30 -44.98
N ASN A 453 33.90 17.76 -45.75
CA ASN A 453 33.67 16.58 -46.56
C ASN A 453 33.26 15.42 -45.62
N GLY A 454 32.09 14.81 -45.85
CA GLY A 454 31.38 13.96 -44.91
C GLY A 454 32.10 12.71 -44.36
N LYS A 455 33.33 12.41 -44.79
CA LYS A 455 34.11 11.24 -44.33
C LYS A 455 35.20 11.56 -43.31
N ASP A 456 35.53 12.83 -43.07
CA ASP A 456 36.62 13.22 -42.16
C ASP A 456 36.12 13.75 -40.80
N LEU A 457 34.82 13.58 -40.48
CA LEU A 457 34.24 14.05 -39.22
C LEU A 457 34.85 13.33 -37.98
N GLN A 458 35.31 14.15 -37.03
CA GLN A 458 35.82 13.69 -35.74
C GLN A 458 34.64 13.62 -34.73
N ILE A 459 34.25 12.42 -34.31
CA ILE A 459 33.10 12.20 -33.46
C ILE A 459 33.56 11.72 -32.07
N LEU A 460 33.19 12.47 -31.04
CA LEU A 460 33.36 12.01 -29.64
C LEU A 460 32.11 11.24 -29.20
N ILE A 461 32.30 10.03 -28.71
CA ILE A 461 31.23 9.19 -28.12
C ILE A 461 31.50 9.00 -26.64
N ALA A 462 30.66 9.60 -25.82
CA ALA A 462 30.64 9.37 -24.37
C ALA A 462 29.58 8.29 -24.04
N GLU A 463 30.04 7.06 -23.81
CA GLU A 463 29.20 5.87 -23.54
C GLU A 463 29.99 4.88 -22.67
N ASP A 464 29.47 4.54 -21.50
CA ASP A 464 30.08 3.64 -20.55
C ASP A 464 29.88 2.16 -20.90
N ASN A 465 28.78 1.83 -21.58
CA ASN A 465 28.43 0.46 -21.96
C ASN A 465 29.08 0.02 -23.27
N ASP A 466 29.85 -1.09 -23.21
CA ASP A 466 30.58 -1.61 -24.36
C ASP A 466 29.68 -2.03 -25.53
N SER A 467 28.51 -2.61 -25.24
CA SER A 467 27.56 -3.06 -26.27
C SER A 467 26.95 -1.87 -27.01
N ASN A 468 26.55 -0.82 -26.27
CA ASN A 468 26.02 0.41 -26.87
C ASN A 468 27.09 1.10 -27.72
N TYR A 469 28.30 1.23 -27.19
CA TYR A 469 29.42 1.79 -27.94
C TYR A 469 29.70 0.99 -29.22
N SER A 470 29.72 -0.35 -29.17
CA SER A 470 29.96 -1.22 -30.32
C SER A 470 28.90 -1.01 -31.40
N LEU A 471 27.62 -0.86 -31.02
CA LEU A 471 26.53 -0.55 -31.94
C LEU A 471 26.76 0.79 -32.66
N VAL A 472 27.02 1.85 -31.89
CA VAL A 472 27.25 3.21 -32.46
C VAL A 472 28.49 3.21 -33.38
N LYS A 473 29.57 2.54 -32.93
CA LYS A 473 30.78 2.37 -33.73
C LYS A 473 30.53 1.65 -35.07
N HIS A 474 29.66 0.60 -35.04
CA HIS A 474 29.32 -0.10 -36.28
C HIS A 474 28.47 0.73 -37.23
N ILE A 475 27.53 1.52 -36.72
CA ILE A 475 26.69 2.45 -37.51
C ILE A 475 27.57 3.52 -38.13
N LEU A 476 28.51 4.08 -37.38
CA LEU A 476 29.36 5.22 -37.76
C LEU A 476 30.77 4.78 -38.25
N LYS A 477 30.93 3.54 -38.74
CA LYS A 477 32.22 2.96 -39.14
C LYS A 477 33.00 3.75 -40.20
N GLU A 478 32.35 4.65 -40.93
CA GLU A 478 32.96 5.49 -41.98
C GLU A 478 33.57 6.80 -41.42
N TYR A 479 33.38 7.08 -40.11
CA TYR A 479 33.82 8.30 -39.45
C TYR A 479 34.96 8.03 -38.48
N GLN A 480 35.67 9.09 -38.10
CA GLN A 480 36.71 9.03 -37.05
C GLN A 480 36.06 9.13 -35.68
N ILE A 481 36.23 8.10 -34.85
CA ILE A 481 35.53 7.99 -33.57
C ILE A 481 36.51 7.94 -32.41
N THR A 482 36.31 8.80 -31.43
CA THR A 482 37.00 8.77 -30.14
C THR A 482 35.99 8.38 -29.07
N ARG A 483 36.31 7.35 -28.24
CA ARG A 483 35.47 6.93 -27.11
C ARG A 483 35.96 7.49 -25.79
N VAL A 484 35.00 7.87 -24.93
CA VAL A 484 35.19 8.10 -23.49
C VAL A 484 34.10 7.40 -22.73
N VAL A 485 34.34 7.06 -21.44
CA VAL A 485 33.45 6.20 -20.67
C VAL A 485 32.71 6.96 -19.54
N ASN A 486 32.95 8.25 -19.40
CA ASN A 486 32.26 9.12 -18.43
C ASN A 486 32.33 10.59 -18.86
N GLY A 487 31.53 11.42 -18.19
CA GLY A 487 31.42 12.83 -18.49
C GLY A 487 32.69 13.67 -18.21
N VAL A 488 33.54 13.21 -17.25
CA VAL A 488 34.80 13.91 -16.94
C VAL A 488 35.75 13.80 -18.14
N GLU A 489 35.96 12.57 -18.62
CA GLU A 489 36.79 12.33 -19.80
C GLU A 489 36.25 13.05 -21.04
N ALA A 490 34.90 13.16 -21.19
CA ALA A 490 34.30 13.89 -22.28
C ALA A 490 34.68 15.40 -22.26
N VAL A 491 34.60 16.00 -21.07
CA VAL A 491 34.98 17.42 -20.90
C VAL A 491 36.49 17.62 -21.16
N GLU A 492 37.35 16.74 -20.65
CA GLU A 492 38.78 16.80 -20.84
C GLU A 492 39.15 16.66 -22.33
N LYS A 493 38.54 15.70 -23.01
CA LYS A 493 38.78 15.47 -24.44
C LYS A 493 38.36 16.68 -25.29
N VAL A 494 37.19 17.27 -25.05
CA VAL A 494 36.73 18.47 -25.79
C VAL A 494 37.61 19.68 -25.47
N ARG A 495 38.23 19.76 -24.30
CA ARG A 495 39.20 20.81 -23.98
C ARG A 495 40.53 20.64 -24.72
N ASP A 496 41.00 19.40 -24.88
CA ASP A 496 42.37 19.10 -25.37
C ASP A 496 42.40 18.75 -26.86
N GLU A 497 41.26 18.38 -27.46
CA GLU A 497 41.13 17.97 -28.87
C GLU A 497 39.90 18.61 -29.52
N GLU A 498 39.95 18.81 -30.84
CA GLU A 498 38.83 19.34 -31.61
C GLU A 498 37.93 18.20 -32.14
N PHE A 499 36.61 18.33 -31.92
CA PHE A 499 35.60 17.41 -32.41
C PHE A 499 34.52 18.18 -33.17
N ASP A 500 33.95 17.54 -34.18
CA ASP A 500 32.86 18.09 -34.99
C ASP A 500 31.50 17.88 -34.35
N ILE A 501 31.36 16.80 -33.57
CA ILE A 501 30.12 16.42 -32.92
C ILE A 501 30.37 15.53 -31.68
N VAL A 502 29.53 15.64 -30.68
CA VAL A 502 29.55 14.83 -29.46
C VAL A 502 28.25 14.03 -29.35
N LEU A 503 28.36 12.73 -29.25
CA LEU A 503 27.26 11.82 -28.81
C LEU A 503 27.43 11.58 -27.33
N MET A 504 26.47 12.03 -26.51
CA MET A 504 26.57 12.07 -25.05
C MET A 504 25.51 11.20 -24.40
N ASP A 505 25.90 10.12 -23.75
CA ASP A 505 24.98 9.41 -22.88
C ASP A 505 24.62 10.27 -21.66
N MET A 506 23.34 10.36 -21.36
CA MET A 506 22.85 11.13 -20.20
C MET A 506 23.15 10.45 -18.87
N LYS A 507 23.30 9.11 -18.85
CA LYS A 507 23.56 8.33 -17.63
C LYS A 507 24.92 7.63 -17.70
N MET A 508 25.91 8.25 -17.12
CA MET A 508 27.26 7.70 -17.00
C MET A 508 27.77 7.79 -15.56
N PRO A 509 28.71 6.94 -15.15
CA PRO A 509 29.36 7.00 -13.82
C PRO A 509 30.22 8.27 -13.71
N ILE A 510 30.54 8.65 -12.46
CA ILE A 510 31.42 9.77 -12.08
C ILE A 510 30.80 11.14 -12.41
N MET A 511 30.50 11.42 -13.67
CA MET A 511 29.82 12.62 -14.14
C MET A 511 28.81 12.24 -15.22
N GLY A 512 27.55 12.56 -15.03
CA GLY A 512 26.49 12.33 -16.01
C GLY A 512 26.51 13.30 -17.19
N GLY A 513 25.84 12.93 -18.28
CA GLY A 513 25.85 13.69 -19.52
C GLY A 513 25.29 15.11 -19.40
N LEU A 514 24.29 15.37 -18.54
CA LEU A 514 23.76 16.72 -18.33
C LEU A 514 24.80 17.67 -17.75
N GLU A 515 25.56 17.22 -16.75
CA GLU A 515 26.63 18.02 -16.14
C GLU A 515 27.79 18.20 -17.11
N ALA A 516 28.18 17.12 -17.80
CA ALA A 516 29.23 17.19 -18.83
C ALA A 516 28.87 18.16 -19.95
N THR A 517 27.63 18.15 -20.44
CA THR A 517 27.13 19.08 -21.45
C THR A 517 27.25 20.53 -21.01
N ARG A 518 26.85 20.88 -19.79
CA ARG A 518 27.00 22.25 -19.26
C ARG A 518 28.46 22.69 -19.23
N LYS A 519 29.37 21.84 -18.76
CA LYS A 519 30.81 22.14 -18.72
C LYS A 519 31.41 22.25 -20.11
N ILE A 520 30.98 21.42 -21.07
CA ILE A 520 31.42 21.53 -22.46
C ILE A 520 30.92 22.84 -23.06
N ARG A 521 29.71 23.29 -22.75
CA ARG A 521 29.18 24.57 -23.23
C ARG A 521 29.97 25.80 -22.72
N GLU A 522 30.57 25.70 -21.53
CA GLU A 522 31.49 26.73 -21.00
C GLU A 522 32.81 26.79 -21.80
N LEU A 523 33.26 25.63 -22.30
CA LEU A 523 34.52 25.52 -23.07
C LEU A 523 34.29 25.77 -24.57
N ASN A 524 33.25 25.19 -25.15
CA ASN A 524 32.90 25.27 -26.53
C ASN A 524 31.37 25.46 -26.70
N PRO A 525 30.88 26.70 -26.85
CA PRO A 525 29.46 27.01 -27.00
C PRO A 525 28.81 26.47 -28.29
N ILE A 526 29.60 26.14 -29.31
CA ILE A 526 29.11 25.90 -30.67
C ILE A 526 29.09 24.41 -31.04
N ILE A 527 29.93 23.57 -30.41
CA ILE A 527 30.03 22.15 -30.79
C ILE A 527 28.65 21.45 -30.69
N PRO A 528 28.21 20.73 -31.72
CA PRO A 528 26.98 19.99 -31.69
C PRO A 528 27.06 18.86 -30.66
N ILE A 529 26.07 18.81 -29.73
CA ILE A 529 25.95 17.74 -28.72
C ILE A 529 24.60 17.08 -28.92
N ILE A 530 24.61 15.76 -29.18
CA ILE A 530 23.43 14.92 -29.29
C ILE A 530 23.32 14.08 -28.02
N ALA A 531 22.24 14.23 -27.30
CA ALA A 531 21.96 13.45 -26.12
C ALA A 531 21.49 12.03 -26.49
N LEU A 532 22.07 10.99 -25.85
CA LEU A 532 21.61 9.62 -25.94
C LEU A 532 20.86 9.29 -24.63
N THR A 533 19.57 9.02 -24.70
CA THR A 533 18.72 8.81 -23.51
C THR A 533 18.01 7.46 -23.54
N ALA A 534 17.85 6.83 -22.37
CA ALA A 534 17.10 5.59 -22.23
C ALA A 534 15.57 5.79 -22.31
N ASN A 535 15.07 7.02 -22.15
CA ASN A 535 13.64 7.31 -22.12
C ASN A 535 13.26 8.36 -23.17
N ALA A 536 12.19 8.08 -23.89
CA ALA A 536 11.56 9.02 -24.83
C ALA A 536 10.68 10.09 -24.14
N PHE A 537 10.70 10.19 -22.80
CA PHE A 537 9.83 11.10 -22.06
C PHE A 537 10.31 12.55 -22.14
N ASP A 538 9.37 13.46 -22.31
CA ASP A 538 9.59 14.90 -22.46
C ASP A 538 10.47 15.54 -21.35
N ALA A 539 10.50 14.97 -20.14
CA ALA A 539 11.31 15.49 -19.04
C ALA A 539 12.82 15.34 -19.28
N ASP A 540 13.28 14.18 -19.75
CA ASP A 540 14.70 13.93 -20.04
C ASP A 540 15.14 14.75 -21.26
N ARG A 541 14.24 14.90 -22.23
CA ARG A 541 14.42 15.74 -23.40
C ARG A 541 14.59 17.23 -23.03
N VAL A 542 13.65 17.76 -22.23
CA VAL A 542 13.71 19.14 -21.75
C VAL A 542 14.99 19.40 -20.98
N SER A 543 15.36 18.50 -20.07
CA SER A 543 16.59 18.62 -19.28
C SER A 543 17.85 18.59 -20.13
N ALA A 544 17.90 17.76 -21.18
CA ALA A 544 19.02 17.71 -22.13
C ALA A 544 19.12 19.01 -22.94
N MET A 545 18.00 19.53 -23.42
CA MET A 545 17.96 20.80 -24.18
C MET A 545 18.33 22.00 -23.31
N GLU A 546 17.85 22.06 -22.07
CA GLU A 546 18.21 23.08 -21.07
C GLU A 546 19.70 23.01 -20.67
N ALA A 547 20.30 21.82 -20.68
CA ALA A 547 21.73 21.66 -20.45
C ALA A 547 22.57 22.15 -21.63
N GLY A 548 21.95 22.37 -22.81
CA GLY A 548 22.60 22.88 -24.02
C GLY A 548 22.83 21.81 -25.10
N CYS A 549 22.14 20.67 -25.07
CA CYS A 549 22.15 19.72 -26.20
C CYS A 549 21.42 20.31 -27.41
N ASN A 550 21.86 19.95 -28.63
CA ASN A 550 21.27 20.39 -29.89
C ASN A 550 20.18 19.45 -30.39
N ALA A 551 20.29 18.15 -30.07
CA ALA A 551 19.34 17.12 -30.41
C ALA A 551 19.39 16.00 -29.37
N PHE A 552 18.46 15.05 -29.46
CA PHE A 552 18.45 13.84 -28.64
C PHE A 552 18.06 12.63 -29.48
N LEU A 553 18.54 11.46 -29.08
CA LEU A 553 18.15 10.14 -29.59
C LEU A 553 17.78 9.22 -28.45
N THR A 554 16.79 8.39 -28.67
CA THR A 554 16.38 7.38 -27.67
C THR A 554 17.11 6.06 -27.90
N LYS A 555 17.54 5.42 -26.82
CA LYS A 555 18.05 4.05 -26.86
C LYS A 555 16.87 3.05 -26.86
N PRO A 556 16.91 1.96 -27.67
CA PRO A 556 18.00 1.54 -28.54
C PRO A 556 18.12 2.43 -29.80
N LEU A 557 19.35 2.76 -30.16
CA LEU A 557 19.65 3.62 -31.31
C LEU A 557 19.31 2.92 -32.61
N LYS A 558 18.51 3.56 -33.45
CA LYS A 558 18.22 3.11 -34.80
C LYS A 558 19.17 3.78 -35.79
N LYS A 559 19.66 2.99 -36.74
CA LYS A 559 20.64 3.47 -37.75
C LYS A 559 20.10 4.64 -38.55
N GLU A 560 18.84 4.55 -38.98
CA GLU A 560 18.15 5.56 -39.77
C GLU A 560 18.08 6.90 -39.03
N GLU A 561 17.63 6.88 -37.75
CA GLU A 561 17.48 8.07 -36.90
C GLU A 561 18.84 8.73 -36.62
N LEU A 562 19.89 7.94 -36.38
CA LEU A 562 21.24 8.46 -36.16
C LEU A 562 21.81 9.07 -37.44
N LEU A 563 21.68 8.42 -38.59
CA LEU A 563 22.18 8.90 -39.88
C LEU A 563 21.40 10.11 -40.39
N GLU A 564 20.10 10.24 -40.13
CA GLU A 564 19.32 11.43 -40.43
C GLU A 564 19.92 12.69 -39.79
N LEU A 565 20.41 12.60 -38.56
CA LEU A 565 21.04 13.74 -37.86
C LEU A 565 22.37 14.16 -38.53
N PHE A 566 23.04 13.22 -39.20
CA PHE A 566 24.26 13.51 -39.97
C PHE A 566 23.96 13.92 -41.42
N SER A 567 22.76 13.60 -41.95
CA SER A 567 22.38 13.87 -43.35
C SER A 567 21.67 15.21 -43.55
N PHE A 568 21.47 16.03 -42.52
CA PHE A 568 20.96 17.40 -42.70
C PHE A 568 21.98 18.28 -43.40
N LYS A 569 22.02 18.07 -44.69
CA LYS A 569 22.43 18.83 -45.88
C LYS A 569 23.67 19.73 -45.72
N LEU A 570 24.60 19.28 -46.35
CA LEU A 570 25.08 19.63 -47.70
C LEU A 570 24.25 20.69 -48.44
#